data_3d0c0f22253b46f41a012fb32042ef4a
#
_entry.id   3d0c0f22253b46f41a012fb32042ef4a
#
_cell.length_a   1.000
_cell.length_b   1.000
_cell.length_c   1.000
_cell.angle_alpha   90.00
_cell.angle_beta   90.00
_cell.angle_gamma   90.00
#
_symmetry.space_group_name_H-M   'P 1'
#
loop_
_entity.id
_entity.type
_entity.pdbx_description
1 polymer ?
#
loop_
_entity_poly.entity_id
_entity_poly.type
_entity_poly.pdbx_seq_one_letter_code
_entity_poly.pdbx_strand_id
1 'polypeptide(L)'
;MLFIQVVSGAANNGGRFYRELWDKGEYAFAVNGDAIKQTINELYGNADKDGLDVQSFLMRKNADGELVVYVPTLEDYMAADWKVALKPSSYK
;
A
#
# COMPACT_ATOMS: atom_id res chain seq x y z
N MET A 1 11.05 -12.95 1.72
CA MET A 1 9.81 -13.22 0.96
C MET A 1 9.88 -12.59 -0.42
N LEU A 2 9.19 -13.18 -1.36
CA LEU A 2 9.05 -12.59 -2.69
C LEU A 2 8.02 -11.44 -2.67
N PHE A 3 8.15 -10.54 -3.63
CA PHE A 3 7.26 -9.38 -3.73
C PHE A 3 5.77 -9.77 -3.75
N ILE A 4 5.40 -10.74 -4.58
CA ILE A 4 4.00 -11.17 -4.69
C ILE A 4 3.44 -11.68 -3.36
N GLN A 5 4.27 -12.30 -2.53
CA GLN A 5 3.84 -12.81 -1.23
C GLN A 5 3.52 -11.66 -0.26
N VAL A 6 4.36 -10.63 -0.22
CA VAL A 6 4.12 -9.49 0.69
C VAL A 6 2.95 -8.64 0.23
N VAL A 7 2.80 -8.43 -1.07
CA VAL A 7 1.68 -7.65 -1.61
C VAL A 7 0.35 -8.36 -1.35
N SER A 8 0.29 -9.67 -1.59
CA SER A 8 -0.93 -10.44 -1.34
C SER A 8 -1.33 -10.39 0.13
N GLY A 9 -0.36 -10.53 1.03
CA GLY A 9 -0.61 -10.44 2.46
C GLY A 9 -1.05 -9.05 2.88
N ALA A 10 -0.36 -8.01 2.40
CA ALA A 10 -0.68 -6.63 2.73
C ALA A 10 -2.07 -6.22 2.23
N ALA A 11 -2.44 -6.64 1.02
CA ALA A 11 -3.74 -6.32 0.46
C ALA A 11 -4.89 -6.87 1.32
N ASN A 12 -4.69 -8.05 1.90
CA ASN A 12 -5.73 -8.70 2.71
C ASN A 12 -5.75 -8.23 4.15
N ASN A 13 -4.59 -7.84 4.70
CA ASN A 13 -4.45 -7.59 6.14
C ASN A 13 -4.17 -6.12 6.48
N GLY A 14 -4.02 -5.26 5.48
CA GLY A 14 -3.64 -3.86 5.69
C GLY A 14 -2.24 -3.72 6.28
N GLY A 15 -1.38 -4.69 6.06
CA GLY A 15 -0.02 -4.69 6.56
C GLY A 15 0.91 -3.81 5.76
N ARG A 16 2.07 -3.56 6.32
CA ARG A 16 3.15 -2.83 5.69
C ARG A 16 4.23 -3.78 5.26
N PHE A 17 4.92 -3.47 4.18
CA PHE A 17 6.02 -4.29 3.71
C PHE A 17 7.18 -3.40 3.28
N TYR A 18 8.38 -3.95 3.33
CA TYR A 18 9.59 -3.22 3.01
C TYR A 18 10.69 -4.16 2.56
N ARG A 19 11.66 -3.63 1.85
CA ARG A 19 12.86 -4.38 1.52
C ARG A 19 13.88 -4.20 2.62
N GLU A 20 14.63 -5.25 2.92
CA GLU A 20 15.65 -5.22 3.97
C GLU A 20 16.71 -4.15 3.70
N LEU A 21 16.99 -3.84 2.43
CA LEU A 21 17.97 -2.83 2.06
C LEU A 21 17.45 -1.39 2.16
N TRP A 22 16.13 -1.19 2.33
CA TRP A 22 15.59 0.15 2.50
C TRP A 22 16.02 0.73 3.85
N ASP A 23 16.03 2.07 3.93
CA ASP A 23 16.33 2.74 5.18
C ASP A 23 15.28 2.41 6.25
N LYS A 24 15.73 2.41 7.49
CA LYS A 24 14.82 2.15 8.60
C LYS A 24 13.69 3.17 8.62
N GLY A 25 12.47 2.68 8.71
CA GLY A 25 11.27 3.52 8.72
C GLY A 25 10.63 3.69 7.36
N GLU A 26 11.27 3.25 6.29
CA GLU A 26 10.63 3.20 4.98
C GLU A 26 9.76 1.95 4.86
N TYR A 27 8.58 2.11 4.29
CA TYR A 27 7.68 0.99 4.07
C TYR A 27 6.70 1.30 2.95
N ALA A 28 6.10 0.26 2.39
CA ALA A 28 5.04 0.38 1.41
C ALA A 28 3.77 -0.28 1.95
N PHE A 29 2.64 0.08 1.39
CA PHE A 29 1.35 -0.50 1.75
C PHE A 29 0.38 -0.37 0.59
N ALA A 30 -0.66 -1.20 0.62
CA ALA A 30 -1.69 -1.17 -0.41
C ALA A 30 -2.81 -0.22 0.00
N VAL A 31 -3.30 0.56 -0.96
CA VAL A 31 -4.46 1.42 -0.79
C VAL A 31 -5.61 0.79 -1.54
N ASN A 32 -6.69 0.49 -0.82
CA ASN A 32 -7.86 -0.14 -1.41
C ASN A 32 -8.69 0.89 -2.17
N GLY A 33 -8.94 0.65 -3.46
CA GLY A 33 -9.73 1.54 -4.30
C GLY A 33 -11.16 1.70 -3.83
N ASP A 34 -11.77 0.65 -3.26
CA ASP A 34 -13.14 0.74 -2.73
C ASP A 34 -13.23 1.70 -1.56
N ALA A 35 -12.22 1.74 -0.70
CA ALA A 35 -12.18 2.68 0.42
C ALA A 35 -12.11 4.13 -0.07
N ILE A 36 -11.34 4.37 -1.12
CA ILE A 36 -11.26 5.71 -1.75
C ILE A 36 -12.61 6.08 -2.35
N LYS A 37 -13.24 5.16 -3.06
CA LYS A 37 -14.57 5.37 -3.66
C LYS A 37 -15.60 5.73 -2.59
N GLN A 38 -15.56 5.05 -1.46
CA GLN A 38 -16.45 5.35 -0.34
C GLN A 38 -16.21 6.76 0.19
N THR A 39 -14.96 7.16 0.34
CA THR A 39 -14.61 8.51 0.79
C THR A 39 -15.10 9.57 -0.20
N ILE A 40 -14.92 9.35 -1.49
CA ILE A 40 -15.43 10.25 -2.53
C ILE A 40 -16.95 10.36 -2.44
N ASN A 41 -17.63 9.24 -2.23
CA ASN A 41 -19.08 9.22 -2.09
C ASN A 41 -19.55 10.01 -0.88
N GLU A 42 -18.84 9.91 0.24
CA GLU A 42 -19.15 10.66 1.46
C GLU A 42 -18.97 12.17 1.27
N LEU A 43 -17.92 12.58 0.54
CA LEU A 43 -17.60 13.99 0.34
C LEU A 43 -18.47 14.65 -0.75
N TYR A 44 -18.76 13.92 -1.81
CA TYR A 44 -19.41 14.48 -3.01
C TYR A 44 -20.75 13.84 -3.35
N GLY A 45 -21.05 12.69 -2.75
CA GLY A 45 -22.38 12.06 -2.84
C GLY A 45 -22.72 11.34 -4.12
N ASN A 46 -21.81 11.22 -5.08
CA ASN A 46 -22.16 10.74 -6.43
C ASN A 46 -21.25 9.65 -7.01
N ALA A 47 -20.34 9.09 -6.22
CA ALA A 47 -19.36 8.14 -6.75
C ALA A 47 -20.00 6.94 -7.46
N ASP A 48 -21.05 6.36 -6.87
CA ASP A 48 -21.72 5.20 -7.46
C ASP A 48 -22.55 5.58 -8.67
N LYS A 49 -23.21 6.73 -8.63
CA LYS A 49 -24.04 7.21 -9.74
C LYS A 49 -23.19 7.57 -10.95
N ASP A 50 -22.01 8.09 -10.72
CA ASP A 50 -21.09 8.49 -11.79
C ASP A 50 -20.34 7.30 -12.37
N GLY A 51 -20.52 6.10 -11.80
CA GLY A 51 -19.87 4.89 -12.28
C GLY A 51 -18.37 4.88 -12.08
N LEU A 52 -17.87 5.55 -11.04
CA LEU A 52 -16.44 5.60 -10.77
C LEU A 52 -15.89 4.22 -10.45
N ASP A 53 -14.79 3.88 -11.10
CA ASP A 53 -14.03 2.66 -10.82
C ASP A 53 -12.64 3.07 -10.34
N VAL A 54 -12.42 2.97 -9.02
CA VAL A 54 -11.17 3.38 -8.40
C VAL A 54 -10.29 2.16 -8.21
N GLN A 55 -9.17 2.14 -8.91
CA GLN A 55 -8.22 1.04 -8.83
C GLN A 55 -7.43 1.10 -7.52
N SER A 56 -7.12 -0.07 -6.97
CA SER A 56 -6.21 -0.17 -5.83
C SER A 56 -4.78 0.09 -6.31
N PHE A 57 -3.96 0.64 -5.44
CA PHE A 57 -2.58 0.98 -5.78
C PHE A 57 -1.67 0.90 -4.54
N LEU A 58 -0.38 1.02 -4.76
CA LEU A 58 0.61 0.98 -3.69
C LEU A 58 1.11 2.38 -3.38
N MET A 59 1.33 2.63 -2.08
CA MET A 59 1.98 3.84 -1.59
C MET A 59 3.26 3.45 -0.86
N ARG A 60 4.22 4.36 -0.84
CA ARG A 60 5.47 4.18 -0.10
C ARG A 60 5.74 5.42 0.74
N LYS A 61 6.07 5.20 2.00
CA LYS A 61 6.63 6.23 2.87
C LYS A 61 8.14 6.19 2.68
N ASN A 62 8.72 7.28 2.18
CA ASN A 62 10.15 7.37 1.98
C ASN A 62 10.89 7.80 3.26
N ALA A 63 12.22 7.89 3.19
CA ALA A 63 13.06 8.24 4.34
C ALA A 63 12.75 9.65 4.88
N ASP A 64 12.26 10.54 4.04
CA ASP A 64 11.91 11.91 4.44
C ASP A 64 10.53 12.01 5.09
N GLY A 65 9.81 10.90 5.18
CA GLY A 65 8.47 10.86 5.74
C GLY A 65 7.36 11.21 4.77
N GLU A 66 7.69 11.39 3.49
CA GLU A 66 6.68 11.68 2.47
C GLU A 66 6.01 10.40 1.97
N LEU A 67 4.72 10.47 1.72
CA LEU A 67 3.97 9.41 1.08
C LEU A 67 3.89 9.67 -0.41
N VAL A 68 4.31 8.69 -1.19
CA VAL A 68 4.30 8.78 -2.66
C VAL A 68 3.69 7.52 -3.24
N VAL A 69 3.15 7.62 -4.45
CA VAL A 69 2.68 6.44 -5.17
C VAL A 69 3.89 5.55 -5.45
N TYR A 70 3.76 4.27 -5.15
CA TYR A 70 4.86 3.33 -5.32
C TYR A 70 4.68 2.50 -6.58
N VAL A 71 5.62 2.66 -7.50
CA VAL A 71 5.70 1.82 -8.70
C VAL A 71 6.96 0.99 -8.57
N PRO A 72 6.83 -0.33 -8.30
CA PRO A 72 8.00 -1.19 -8.12
C PRO A 72 8.87 -1.25 -9.36
N THR A 73 10.18 -1.25 -9.14
CA THR A 73 11.13 -1.49 -10.22
C THR A 73 11.23 -2.97 -10.51
N LEU A 74 11.87 -3.34 -11.63
CA LEU A 74 12.11 -4.75 -11.93
C LEU A 74 12.93 -5.40 -10.81
N GLU A 75 13.91 -4.70 -10.27
CA GLU A 75 14.71 -5.18 -9.14
C GLU A 75 13.81 -5.49 -7.93
N ASP A 76 12.86 -4.61 -7.63
CA ASP A 76 11.92 -4.82 -6.53
C ASP A 76 11.07 -6.08 -6.75
N TYR A 77 10.59 -6.29 -7.97
CA TYR A 77 9.81 -7.49 -8.30
C TYR A 77 10.60 -8.77 -8.12
N MET A 78 11.88 -8.75 -8.42
CA MET A 78 12.73 -9.95 -8.40
C MET A 78 13.42 -10.18 -7.05
N ALA A 79 13.34 -9.22 -6.15
CA ALA A 79 13.99 -9.33 -4.85
C ALA A 79 13.31 -10.38 -3.96
N ALA A 80 14.11 -11.03 -3.14
CA ALA A 80 13.62 -12.04 -2.19
C ALA A 80 13.81 -11.61 -0.72
N ASP A 81 14.20 -10.35 -0.50
CA ASP A 81 14.49 -9.81 0.83
C ASP A 81 13.34 -9.01 1.43
N TRP A 82 12.14 -9.20 0.91
CA TRP A 82 10.96 -8.51 1.39
C TRP A 82 10.58 -8.97 2.80
N LYS A 83 10.15 -8.02 3.61
CA LYS A 83 9.70 -8.24 4.99
C LYS A 83 8.34 -7.60 5.19
N VAL A 84 7.58 -8.13 6.14
CA VAL A 84 6.26 -7.61 6.51
C VAL A 84 6.34 -7.04 7.92
N ALA A 85 5.80 -5.83 8.09
CA ALA A 85 5.65 -5.22 9.41
C ALA A 85 4.21 -5.44 9.91
N LEU A 86 4.07 -5.50 11.22
CA LEU A 86 2.75 -5.65 11.84
C LEU A 86 1.89 -4.42 11.58
N LYS A 87 0.57 -4.64 11.54
CA LYS A 87 -0.40 -3.59 11.34
C LYS A 87 -0.37 -2.58 12.49
N PRO A 88 -0.58 -1.28 12.21
CA PRO A 88 -0.55 -0.24 13.25
C PRO A 88 -1.47 -0.47 14.44
N SER A 89 -2.52 -1.26 14.31
CA SER A 89 -3.38 -1.59 15.45
C SER A 89 -2.61 -2.19 16.62
N SER A 90 -1.46 -2.79 16.37
CA SER A 90 -0.59 -3.33 17.41
C SER A 90 0.14 -2.25 18.19
N TYR A 91 0.08 -1.01 17.76
CA TYR A 91 0.78 0.12 18.39
C TYR A 91 -0.07 0.87 19.41
N LYS A 92 -1.25 0.44 19.63
CA LYS A 92 -2.14 1.10 20.59
C LYS A 92 -1.63 1.02 22.02
#